data_4c01c8a2d4ac7198db61e694e4dfa7a2
#
_entry.id   4c01c8a2d4ac7198db61e694e4dfa7a2
#
_cell.length_a   1.000
_cell.length_b   1.000
_cell.length_c   1.000
_cell.angle_alpha   90.00
_cell.angle_beta   90.00
_cell.angle_gamma   90.00
#
_symmetry.space_group_name_H-M   'P 1'
#
loop_
_entity.id
_entity.type
_entity.pdbx_description
1 polymer ?
#
loop_
_entity_poly.entity_id
_entity_poly.type
_entity_poly.pdbx_seq_one_letter_code
_entity_poly.pdbx_strand_id
1 'polypeptide(L)'
;MRPFLSGSGAAIPSRRTALTLMAALPLAASPVAALAQAETAPPAPDTLRLFRNLLTRMGVAVALNGGPARTFIIDTGAERSAVSRELAQTLGLPSGPDVMVHGVTAAEATPTVRVEAVEVGRRRFPGLEMPVFPRQALGADGLLGLDLLSRFRLVLDVRAGRALLARPGEGVSVGEAGEIGARRQADVVVSGRRGPSGQLILTRVVVDGVKTSAFIDSGAQYSIGNLALMRAARIAPATNPDRPTRMEGIVGGAVAVQTGQARDLGIAGRALGPTPLLFADLHAFSMLNLIEEPALLLGGDLLTRFDHVILDYGRGRVAFGGLLRHA
;
A
#
# COMPACT_ATOMS: atom_id res chain seq x y z
N MET A 1 63.59 -29.19 -46.04
CA MET A 1 64.17 -28.87 -47.38
C MET A 1 64.18 -27.36 -47.54
N ARG A 2 65.27 -26.77 -47.37
CA ARG A 2 65.62 -25.41 -47.82
C ARG A 2 65.81 -25.48 -49.37
N PRO A 3 65.90 -24.38 -50.14
CA PRO A 3 66.66 -23.15 -49.89
C PRO A 3 66.04 -21.87 -50.50
N PHE A 4 66.50 -20.70 -50.04
CA PHE A 4 67.40 -19.73 -50.67
C PHE A 4 66.76 -18.77 -51.70
N LEU A 5 67.04 -17.54 -51.80
CA LEU A 5 68.04 -16.47 -51.63
C LEU A 5 67.43 -15.19 -52.23
N SER A 6 67.68 -14.11 -51.87
CA SER A 6 68.66 -12.99 -51.76
C SER A 6 68.17 -11.85 -52.65
N GLY A 7 68.39 -10.65 -52.46
CA GLY A 7 69.33 -9.84 -51.80
C GLY A 7 69.26 -8.42 -52.34
N SER A 8 69.82 -7.54 -51.58
CA SER A 8 70.51 -6.29 -51.94
C SER A 8 69.72 -5.18 -52.63
N GLY A 9 69.91 -3.97 -52.36
CA GLY A 9 70.85 -3.22 -51.58
C GLY A 9 70.74 -1.74 -51.93
N ALA A 10 71.02 -0.98 -50.91
CA ALA A 10 71.69 0.33 -50.96
C ALA A 10 71.23 1.45 -51.91
N ALA A 11 70.87 2.60 -51.36
CA ALA A 11 71.74 3.79 -51.29
C ALA A 11 70.96 5.04 -50.83
N ILE A 12 71.57 5.74 -49.87
CA ILE A 12 71.30 7.14 -49.52
C ILE A 12 72.00 8.04 -50.51
N PRO A 13 71.52 9.20 -50.89
CA PRO A 13 72.01 10.40 -50.24
C PRO A 13 71.02 11.56 -50.01
N SER A 14 71.21 12.17 -48.90
CA SER A 14 71.25 13.54 -48.39
C SER A 14 70.72 14.73 -49.24
N ARG A 15 70.15 15.63 -48.43
CA ARG A 15 70.16 17.12 -48.45
C ARG A 15 69.13 17.83 -49.33
N ARG A 16 68.26 18.59 -48.79
CA ARG A 16 68.32 20.05 -48.48
C ARG A 16 66.90 20.61 -48.27
N THR A 17 66.76 21.17 -47.13
CA THR A 17 66.01 22.40 -46.73
C THR A 17 65.20 23.05 -47.85
N ALA A 18 63.84 23.07 -47.55
CA ALA A 18 62.98 24.18 -47.97
C ALA A 18 61.94 24.41 -46.90
N LEU A 19 62.04 25.53 -46.18
CA LEU A 19 60.99 26.06 -45.34
C LEU A 19 59.85 26.48 -46.27
N THR A 20 58.69 25.87 -46.07
CA THR A 20 57.43 26.43 -46.56
C THR A 20 56.53 26.64 -45.39
N LEU A 21 56.32 27.92 -45.07
CA LEU A 21 55.33 28.41 -44.11
C LEU A 21 53.96 28.03 -44.64
N MET A 22 53.28 27.09 -43.98
CA MET A 22 51.82 26.88 -44.13
C MET A 22 51.16 27.36 -42.90
N ALA A 23 50.28 28.37 -43.09
CA ALA A 23 49.40 28.94 -42.10
C ALA A 23 48.46 27.89 -41.54
N ALA A 24 48.51 27.69 -40.22
CA ALA A 24 47.57 26.88 -39.50
C ALA A 24 46.23 27.64 -39.41
N LEU A 25 45.23 27.17 -40.09
CA LEU A 25 43.83 27.54 -39.81
C LEU A 25 43.44 26.90 -38.47
N PRO A 26 42.84 27.65 -37.53
CA PRO A 26 42.30 27.05 -36.33
C PRO A 26 41.05 26.24 -36.70
N LEU A 27 41.09 24.93 -36.47
CA LEU A 27 39.90 24.07 -36.42
C LEU A 27 39.04 24.60 -35.28
N ALA A 28 37.91 25.24 -35.62
CA ALA A 28 36.86 25.56 -34.66
C ALA A 28 36.32 24.24 -34.11
N ALA A 29 36.72 23.88 -32.90
CA ALA A 29 36.05 22.83 -32.12
C ALA A 29 34.66 23.32 -31.82
N SER A 30 33.67 22.75 -32.49
CA SER A 30 32.26 22.89 -32.10
C SER A 30 32.09 22.37 -30.66
N PRO A 31 31.53 23.15 -29.74
CA PRO A 31 31.13 22.60 -28.47
C PRO A 31 29.99 21.63 -28.73
N VAL A 32 30.26 20.34 -28.71
CA VAL A 32 29.24 19.33 -28.48
C VAL A 32 28.68 19.68 -27.11
N ALA A 33 27.54 20.38 -27.10
CA ALA A 33 26.75 20.59 -25.90
C ALA A 33 26.40 19.19 -25.41
N ALA A 34 27.08 18.73 -24.38
CA ALA A 34 26.66 17.64 -23.55
C ALA A 34 25.34 18.12 -22.94
N LEU A 35 24.21 17.68 -23.53
CA LEU A 35 22.93 17.65 -22.88
C LEU A 35 23.10 16.74 -21.65
N ALA A 36 23.60 17.33 -20.57
CA ALA A 36 23.42 16.77 -19.23
C ALA A 36 21.91 16.57 -19.08
N GLN A 37 21.48 15.31 -19.23
CA GLN A 37 20.15 14.92 -18.78
C GLN A 37 20.14 15.29 -17.31
N ALA A 38 19.48 16.40 -17.01
CA ALA A 38 19.12 16.72 -15.63
C ALA A 38 18.26 15.53 -15.18
N GLU A 39 18.89 14.64 -14.44
CA GLU A 39 18.23 13.57 -13.73
C GLU A 39 17.30 14.29 -12.77
N THR A 40 16.03 14.46 -13.19
CA THR A 40 15.02 15.14 -12.38
C THR A 40 14.93 14.37 -11.09
N ALA A 41 15.34 15.01 -10.01
CA ALA A 41 15.22 14.46 -8.67
C ALA A 41 13.82 13.84 -8.52
N PRO A 42 13.70 12.64 -7.95
CA PRO A 42 12.40 11.98 -7.80
C PRO A 42 11.45 12.93 -7.09
N PRO A 43 10.19 13.06 -7.57
CA PRO A 43 9.23 13.94 -6.92
C PRO A 43 9.08 13.54 -5.46
N ALA A 44 9.07 14.53 -4.57
CA ALA A 44 8.88 14.31 -3.15
C ALA A 44 7.62 13.47 -2.86
N PRO A 45 7.60 12.69 -1.77
CA PRO A 45 6.43 11.93 -1.36
C PRO A 45 5.19 12.81 -1.28
N ASP A 46 4.06 12.28 -1.74
CA ASP A 46 2.79 13.00 -1.67
C ASP A 46 2.20 12.84 -0.28
N THR A 47 2.12 13.94 0.45
CA THR A 47 1.60 13.96 1.82
C THR A 47 0.11 14.30 1.80
N LEU A 48 -0.70 13.39 2.34
CA LEU A 48 -2.15 13.50 2.42
C LEU A 48 -2.58 13.66 3.87
N ARG A 49 -3.51 14.57 4.14
CA ARG A 49 -4.11 14.69 5.47
C ARG A 49 -5.07 13.53 5.69
N LEU A 50 -4.89 12.78 6.79
CA LEU A 50 -5.81 11.73 7.20
C LEU A 50 -7.00 12.32 7.98
N PHE A 51 -8.19 11.80 7.68
CA PHE A 51 -9.39 12.01 8.45
C PHE A 51 -9.78 10.69 9.08
N ARG A 52 -10.07 10.68 10.37
CA ARG A 52 -10.67 9.51 11.02
C ARG A 52 -12.19 9.68 10.98
N ASN A 53 -12.89 8.69 10.47
CA ASN A 53 -14.33 8.64 10.71
C ASN A 53 -14.58 8.10 12.12
N LEU A 54 -15.83 8.20 12.59
CA LEU A 54 -16.25 7.70 13.92
C LEU A 54 -15.96 6.20 14.13
N LEU A 55 -15.56 5.49 13.07
CA LEU A 55 -15.35 4.06 13.00
C LEU A 55 -13.88 3.66 12.90
N THR A 56 -12.93 4.52 13.29
CA THR A 56 -11.47 4.28 13.27
C THR A 56 -10.83 4.08 11.89
N ARG A 57 -11.59 4.16 10.80
CA ARG A 57 -11.06 4.05 9.44
C ARG A 57 -10.38 5.35 9.00
N MET A 58 -9.31 5.23 8.23
CA MET A 58 -8.49 6.37 7.79
C MET A 58 -8.94 6.81 6.39
N GLY A 59 -9.31 8.08 6.25
CA GLY A 59 -9.75 8.68 4.99
C GLY A 59 -8.81 9.79 4.51
N VAL A 60 -8.86 10.05 3.21
CA VAL A 60 -8.13 11.13 2.53
C VAL A 60 -9.06 11.87 1.57
N ALA A 61 -8.65 13.09 1.20
CA ALA A 61 -9.35 13.87 0.19
C ALA A 61 -9.02 13.37 -1.22
N VAL A 62 -10.05 13.09 -2.01
CA VAL A 62 -9.97 12.62 -3.40
C VAL A 62 -10.90 13.45 -4.26
N ALA A 63 -10.44 13.89 -5.44
CA ALA A 63 -11.30 14.48 -6.46
C ALA A 63 -11.48 13.51 -7.63
N LEU A 64 -12.67 13.47 -8.17
CA LEU A 64 -13.01 12.70 -9.37
C LEU A 64 -13.28 13.67 -10.51
N ASN A 65 -12.66 13.44 -11.69
CA ASN A 65 -12.84 14.21 -12.91
C ASN A 65 -12.65 15.74 -12.73
N GLY A 66 -11.71 16.14 -11.85
CA GLY A 66 -11.48 17.57 -11.54
C GLY A 66 -12.58 18.23 -10.70
N GLY A 67 -13.51 17.46 -10.16
CA GLY A 67 -14.57 17.96 -9.26
C GLY A 67 -14.06 18.30 -7.86
N PRO A 68 -14.94 18.69 -6.93
CA PRO A 68 -14.56 19.00 -5.57
C PRO A 68 -14.07 17.77 -4.83
N ALA A 69 -13.07 17.97 -3.96
CA ALA A 69 -12.51 16.89 -3.13
C ALA A 69 -13.57 16.32 -2.18
N ARG A 70 -13.60 15.00 -2.08
CA ARG A 70 -14.49 14.19 -1.24
C ARG A 70 -13.68 13.27 -0.35
N THR A 71 -14.29 12.73 0.68
CA THR A 71 -13.61 11.82 1.60
C THR A 71 -13.68 10.39 1.11
N PHE A 72 -12.52 9.80 0.87
CA PHE A 72 -12.36 8.39 0.50
C PHE A 72 -11.58 7.65 1.59
N ILE A 73 -12.02 6.47 1.97
CA ILE A 73 -11.32 5.60 2.92
C ILE A 73 -10.11 4.97 2.20
N ILE A 74 -8.96 4.91 2.85
CA ILE A 74 -7.82 4.10 2.41
C ILE A 74 -8.14 2.66 2.79
N ASP A 75 -8.29 1.79 1.79
CA ASP A 75 -8.71 0.40 1.97
C ASP A 75 -7.69 -0.55 1.37
N THR A 76 -6.84 -1.11 2.24
CA THR A 76 -5.78 -2.05 1.84
C THR A 76 -6.27 -3.50 1.71
N GLY A 77 -7.51 -3.76 2.05
CA GLY A 77 -8.22 -5.03 1.83
C GLY A 77 -8.95 -5.09 0.49
N ALA A 78 -9.40 -3.94 -0.03
CA ALA A 78 -10.15 -3.88 -1.28
C ALA A 78 -9.25 -3.98 -2.52
N GLU A 79 -9.59 -4.87 -3.44
CA GLU A 79 -8.90 -5.01 -4.73
C GLU A 79 -9.10 -3.77 -5.61
N ARG A 80 -10.30 -3.19 -5.62
CA ARG A 80 -10.71 -2.06 -6.45
C ARG A 80 -11.14 -0.87 -5.62
N SER A 81 -10.82 0.33 -6.10
CA SER A 81 -11.40 1.56 -5.60
C SER A 81 -12.89 1.61 -5.94
N ALA A 82 -13.70 2.17 -5.04
CA ALA A 82 -15.14 2.25 -5.20
C ALA A 82 -15.67 3.66 -4.91
N VAL A 83 -16.86 3.96 -5.39
CA VAL A 83 -17.51 5.26 -5.23
C VAL A 83 -18.91 5.09 -4.65
N SER A 84 -19.37 6.07 -3.86
CA SER A 84 -20.75 6.05 -3.38
C SER A 84 -21.73 6.35 -4.51
N ARG A 85 -22.91 5.71 -4.44
CA ARG A 85 -24.00 5.93 -5.40
C ARG A 85 -24.38 7.41 -5.45
N GLU A 86 -24.43 8.05 -4.32
CA GLU A 86 -24.80 9.45 -4.17
C GLU A 86 -23.78 10.38 -4.84
N LEU A 87 -22.48 10.09 -4.71
CA LEU A 87 -21.44 10.86 -5.40
C LEU A 87 -21.46 10.57 -6.90
N ALA A 88 -21.62 9.31 -7.31
CA ALA A 88 -21.70 8.94 -8.73
C ALA A 88 -22.86 9.66 -9.43
N GLN A 89 -24.03 9.73 -8.79
CA GLN A 89 -25.20 10.48 -9.30
C GLN A 89 -24.94 11.98 -9.34
N THR A 90 -24.37 12.56 -8.28
CA THR A 90 -24.05 13.99 -8.20
C THR A 90 -23.11 14.42 -9.31
N LEU A 91 -22.14 13.58 -9.67
CA LEU A 91 -21.16 13.86 -10.72
C LEU A 91 -21.63 13.40 -12.11
N GLY A 92 -22.79 12.78 -12.23
CA GLY A 92 -23.30 12.26 -13.52
C GLY A 92 -22.36 11.24 -14.17
N LEU A 93 -21.70 10.37 -13.36
CA LEU A 93 -20.72 9.43 -13.88
C LEU A 93 -21.39 8.40 -14.79
N PRO A 94 -20.85 8.15 -16.00
CA PRO A 94 -21.43 7.19 -16.94
C PRO A 94 -21.31 5.76 -16.41
N SER A 95 -22.35 4.94 -16.62
CA SER A 95 -22.36 3.53 -16.24
C SER A 95 -21.28 2.74 -16.96
N GLY A 96 -20.69 1.77 -16.25
CA GLY A 96 -19.79 0.75 -16.76
C GLY A 96 -20.43 -0.64 -16.71
N PRO A 97 -19.67 -1.69 -17.04
CA PRO A 97 -20.11 -3.08 -16.90
C PRO A 97 -20.20 -3.49 -15.43
N ASP A 98 -21.05 -4.46 -15.12
CA ASP A 98 -21.03 -5.07 -13.79
C ASP A 98 -19.73 -5.86 -13.58
N VAL A 99 -19.22 -5.82 -12.35
CA VAL A 99 -18.04 -6.57 -11.93
C VAL A 99 -18.33 -7.41 -10.71
N MET A 100 -17.66 -8.55 -10.59
CA MET A 100 -17.70 -9.33 -9.36
C MET A 100 -16.83 -8.65 -8.31
N VAL A 101 -17.42 -8.27 -7.18
CA VAL A 101 -16.71 -7.70 -6.03
C VAL A 101 -16.66 -8.72 -4.91
N HIS A 102 -15.44 -9.03 -4.47
CA HIS A 102 -15.19 -9.87 -3.30
C HIS A 102 -15.04 -8.96 -2.07
N GLY A 103 -16.06 -8.96 -1.23
CA GLY A 103 -16.03 -8.28 0.07
C GLY A 103 -15.51 -9.20 1.18
N VAL A 104 -15.51 -8.68 2.38
CA VAL A 104 -15.08 -9.43 3.58
C VAL A 104 -16.03 -10.60 3.86
N THR A 105 -17.33 -10.44 3.63
CA THR A 105 -18.37 -11.40 3.98
C THR A 105 -18.82 -12.29 2.82
N ALA A 106 -18.82 -11.80 1.59
CA ALA A 106 -19.27 -12.54 0.40
C ALA A 106 -18.73 -11.92 -0.90
N ALA A 107 -19.13 -12.48 -2.04
CA ALA A 107 -18.93 -11.91 -3.37
C ALA A 107 -20.28 -11.59 -4.02
N GLU A 108 -20.35 -10.47 -4.76
CA GLU A 108 -21.57 -10.02 -5.43
C GLU A 108 -21.26 -9.29 -6.73
N ALA A 109 -22.08 -9.51 -7.76
CA ALA A 109 -22.04 -8.72 -9.00
C ALA A 109 -22.52 -7.30 -8.67
N THR A 110 -21.70 -6.32 -8.96
CA THR A 110 -21.90 -4.92 -8.57
C THR A 110 -21.81 -4.02 -9.78
N PRO A 111 -22.77 -3.10 -10.00
CA PRO A 111 -22.69 -2.13 -11.06
C PRO A 111 -21.49 -1.20 -10.88
N THR A 112 -20.91 -0.76 -12.00
CA THR A 112 -19.79 0.20 -11.98
C THR A 112 -20.17 1.51 -12.65
N VAL A 113 -19.31 2.51 -12.41
CA VAL A 113 -19.27 3.76 -13.18
C VAL A 113 -17.86 3.99 -13.69
N ARG A 114 -17.76 4.74 -14.81
CA ARG A 114 -16.48 5.15 -15.39
C ARG A 114 -16.07 6.50 -14.84
N VAL A 115 -14.87 6.55 -14.29
CA VAL A 115 -14.22 7.76 -13.80
C VAL A 115 -13.04 8.04 -14.72
N GLU A 116 -12.95 9.21 -15.34
CA GLU A 116 -11.87 9.56 -16.28
C GLU A 116 -10.55 9.82 -15.58
N ALA A 117 -10.62 10.41 -14.39
CA ALA A 117 -9.45 10.71 -13.59
C ALA A 117 -9.77 10.67 -12.08
N VAL A 118 -8.82 10.10 -11.31
CA VAL A 118 -8.83 10.14 -9.86
C VAL A 118 -7.66 10.97 -9.38
N GLU A 119 -7.92 11.99 -8.57
CA GLU A 119 -6.90 12.91 -8.08
C GLU A 119 -6.76 12.74 -6.57
N VAL A 120 -5.53 12.40 -6.14
CA VAL A 120 -5.18 12.18 -4.73
C VAL A 120 -3.95 12.99 -4.40
N GLY A 121 -4.11 14.04 -3.61
CA GLY A 121 -3.06 15.02 -3.39
C GLY A 121 -2.65 15.71 -4.70
N ARG A 122 -1.38 15.60 -5.07
CA ARG A 122 -0.84 16.16 -6.33
C ARG A 122 -0.83 15.14 -7.48
N ARG A 123 -1.26 13.91 -7.23
CA ARG A 123 -1.23 12.84 -8.21
C ARG A 123 -2.56 12.73 -8.93
N ARG A 124 -2.48 12.55 -10.24
CA ARG A 124 -3.62 12.26 -11.10
C ARG A 124 -3.43 10.87 -11.69
N PHE A 125 -4.41 10.02 -11.50
CA PHE A 125 -4.46 8.66 -12.03
C PHE A 125 -5.41 8.62 -13.21
N PRO A 126 -5.10 7.82 -14.26
CA PRO A 126 -6.01 7.62 -15.37
C PRO A 126 -7.28 6.91 -14.91
N GLY A 127 -8.27 6.93 -15.78
CA GLY A 127 -9.61 6.44 -15.52
C GLY A 127 -9.70 5.04 -14.91
N LEU A 128 -10.70 4.86 -14.09
CA LEU A 128 -11.05 3.61 -13.43
C LEU A 128 -12.53 3.27 -13.66
N GLU A 129 -12.81 1.98 -13.68
CA GLU A 129 -14.17 1.47 -13.50
C GLU A 129 -14.34 1.15 -12.01
N MET A 130 -15.16 1.96 -11.34
CA MET A 130 -15.38 1.90 -9.90
C MET A 130 -16.73 1.23 -9.58
N PRO A 131 -16.76 0.16 -8.78
CA PRO A 131 -17.99 -0.36 -8.19
C PRO A 131 -18.73 0.71 -7.40
N VAL A 132 -20.06 0.63 -7.43
CA VAL A 132 -20.97 1.61 -6.82
C VAL A 132 -21.70 0.99 -5.65
N PHE A 133 -21.55 1.58 -4.47
CA PHE A 133 -22.21 1.14 -3.25
C PHE A 133 -23.00 2.28 -2.59
N PRO A 134 -23.99 2.00 -1.75
CA PRO A 134 -24.60 3.03 -0.92
C PRO A 134 -23.56 3.72 -0.03
N ARG A 135 -23.62 5.04 0.10
CA ARG A 135 -22.69 5.81 0.95
C ARG A 135 -22.70 5.32 2.40
N GLN A 136 -23.87 4.89 2.88
CA GLN A 136 -24.01 4.33 4.22
C GLN A 136 -23.16 3.06 4.40
N ALA A 137 -23.10 2.18 3.40
CA ALA A 137 -22.28 0.97 3.44
C ALA A 137 -20.77 1.28 3.40
N LEU A 138 -20.37 2.26 2.60
CA LEU A 138 -18.97 2.72 2.54
C LEU A 138 -18.56 3.51 3.79
N GLY A 139 -19.51 4.25 4.40
CA GLY A 139 -19.22 5.21 5.49
C GLY A 139 -18.43 6.45 5.03
N ALA A 140 -18.33 6.66 3.72
CA ALA A 140 -17.61 7.76 3.07
C ALA A 140 -18.15 7.97 1.65
N ASP A 141 -17.60 8.95 0.91
CA ASP A 141 -17.94 9.16 -0.51
C ASP A 141 -17.34 8.10 -1.44
N GLY A 142 -16.35 7.33 -0.95
CA GLY A 142 -15.72 6.23 -1.67
C GLY A 142 -14.63 5.56 -0.85
N LEU A 143 -13.92 4.63 -1.49
CA LEU A 143 -12.72 4.02 -0.97
C LEU A 143 -11.63 3.95 -2.05
N LEU A 144 -10.37 4.02 -1.63
CA LEU A 144 -9.18 3.79 -2.47
C LEU A 144 -8.68 2.38 -2.22
N GLY A 145 -8.69 1.56 -3.26
CA GLY A 145 -8.26 0.17 -3.24
C GLY A 145 -6.85 -0.06 -3.77
N LEU A 146 -6.49 -1.33 -3.86
CA LEU A 146 -5.18 -1.80 -4.30
C LEU A 146 -4.88 -1.52 -5.77
N ASP A 147 -5.89 -1.31 -6.61
CA ASP A 147 -5.73 -0.84 -7.99
C ASP A 147 -4.91 0.46 -8.08
N LEU A 148 -5.02 1.33 -7.08
CA LEU A 148 -4.21 2.53 -6.93
C LEU A 148 -3.08 2.35 -5.91
N LEU A 149 -3.38 1.84 -4.71
CA LEU A 149 -2.45 1.83 -3.58
C LEU A 149 -1.26 0.90 -3.79
N SER A 150 -1.43 -0.23 -4.50
CA SER A 150 -0.38 -1.24 -4.68
C SER A 150 0.84 -0.76 -5.49
N ARG A 151 0.74 0.40 -6.12
CA ARG A 151 1.83 1.04 -6.88
C ARG A 151 2.81 1.80 -5.99
N PHE A 152 2.49 1.95 -4.70
CA PHE A 152 3.20 2.83 -3.80
C PHE A 152 3.77 2.12 -2.58
N ARG A 153 4.64 2.84 -1.90
CA ARG A 153 4.92 2.69 -0.50
C ARG A 153 3.95 3.60 0.24
N LEU A 154 2.91 3.02 0.81
CA LEU A 154 1.90 3.73 1.60
C LEU A 154 2.38 3.85 3.05
N VAL A 155 2.45 5.07 3.56
CA VAL A 155 2.73 5.35 4.96
C VAL A 155 1.45 5.89 5.60
N LEU A 156 0.96 5.22 6.62
CA LEU A 156 -0.14 5.65 7.47
C LEU A 156 0.47 6.21 8.76
N ASP A 157 0.71 7.51 8.81
CA ASP A 157 1.25 8.21 9.99
C ASP A 157 0.07 8.60 10.89
N VAL A 158 -0.27 7.66 11.77
CA VAL A 158 -1.43 7.76 12.67
C VAL A 158 -1.24 8.89 13.68
N ARG A 159 -0.02 9.06 14.18
CA ARG A 159 0.31 10.11 15.14
C ARG A 159 0.13 11.50 14.53
N ALA A 160 0.66 11.71 13.33
CA ALA A 160 0.59 13.00 12.67
C ALA A 160 -0.71 13.23 11.88
N GLY A 161 -1.62 12.23 11.82
CA GLY A 161 -2.87 12.34 11.10
C GLY A 161 -2.68 12.55 9.60
N ARG A 162 -1.73 11.87 8.98
CA ARG A 162 -1.42 11.99 7.55
C ARG A 162 -1.09 10.65 6.89
N ALA A 163 -1.32 10.54 5.60
CA ALA A 163 -0.80 9.47 4.77
C ALA A 163 0.21 10.02 3.75
N LEU A 164 1.18 9.20 3.37
CA LEU A 164 2.13 9.55 2.33
C LEU A 164 2.14 8.43 1.28
N LEU A 165 2.11 8.85 0.01
CA LEU A 165 2.30 7.97 -1.14
C LEU A 165 3.72 8.21 -1.70
N ALA A 166 4.63 7.31 -1.40
CA ALA A 166 6.01 7.35 -1.86
C ALA A 166 6.27 6.29 -2.93
N ARG A 167 7.40 6.37 -3.62
CA ARG A 167 7.83 5.30 -4.52
C ARG A 167 8.20 4.06 -3.69
N PRO A 168 8.01 2.85 -4.23
CA PRO A 168 8.45 1.63 -3.56
C PRO A 168 9.95 1.72 -3.22
N GLY A 169 10.26 1.46 -1.94
CA GLY A 169 11.64 1.51 -1.45
C GLY A 169 12.22 2.87 -1.13
N GLU A 170 11.49 3.95 -1.41
CA GLU A 170 11.90 5.30 -1.05
C GLU A 170 11.99 5.46 0.47
N GLY A 171 13.07 6.08 0.96
CA GLY A 171 13.20 6.46 2.37
C GLY A 171 12.20 7.56 2.70
N VAL A 172 11.33 7.33 3.67
CA VAL A 172 10.36 8.33 4.12
C VAL A 172 10.60 8.62 5.59
N SER A 173 10.81 9.90 5.91
CA SER A 173 10.84 10.35 7.31
C SER A 173 9.41 10.42 7.85
N VAL A 174 9.15 9.67 8.90
CA VAL A 174 7.86 9.66 9.60
C VAL A 174 8.02 10.49 10.88
N GLY A 175 7.13 11.47 11.06
CA GLY A 175 7.15 12.39 12.20
C GLY A 175 7.63 13.79 11.88
N GLU A 176 7.32 14.74 12.73
CA GLU A 176 7.83 16.10 12.61
C GLU A 176 9.31 16.15 12.99
N ALA A 177 10.12 16.87 12.17
CA ALA A 177 11.47 17.26 12.53
C ALA A 177 11.38 18.30 13.65
N GLY A 178 11.38 17.88 14.91
CA GLY A 178 11.26 18.82 16.04
C GLY A 178 11.06 18.19 17.41
N GLU A 179 10.61 16.95 17.52
CA GLU A 179 10.54 16.28 18.82
C GLU A 179 11.93 15.80 19.29
N ILE A 180 12.73 16.71 19.79
CA ILE A 180 13.94 16.41 20.55
C ILE A 180 13.50 15.89 21.92
N GLY A 181 13.66 14.57 22.14
CA GLY A 181 13.55 14.00 23.48
C GLY A 181 12.84 12.66 23.66
N ALA A 182 11.88 12.28 22.83
CA ALA A 182 11.28 10.95 22.91
C ALA A 182 12.11 9.95 22.11
N ARG A 183 12.76 8.98 22.76
CA ARG A 183 13.36 7.82 22.07
C ARG A 183 12.26 7.12 21.30
N ARG A 184 12.16 7.38 19.99
CA ARG A 184 11.29 6.62 19.11
C ARG A 184 11.74 5.17 19.12
N GLN A 185 10.79 4.30 19.30
CA GLN A 185 11.03 2.88 19.14
C GLN A 185 11.30 2.62 17.65
N ALA A 186 12.42 1.98 17.32
CA ALA A 186 12.79 1.70 15.94
C ALA A 186 11.69 0.89 15.23
N ASP A 187 11.49 1.16 13.94
CA ASP A 187 10.54 0.41 13.11
C ASP A 187 10.90 -1.08 13.08
N VAL A 188 9.88 -1.93 13.19
CA VAL A 188 10.04 -3.36 12.97
C VAL A 188 9.50 -3.70 11.59
N VAL A 189 10.42 -4.12 10.72
CA VAL A 189 10.08 -4.50 9.35
C VAL A 189 9.79 -6.00 9.28
N VAL A 190 8.66 -6.33 8.67
CA VAL A 190 8.22 -7.71 8.42
C VAL A 190 8.11 -7.92 6.93
N SER A 191 8.65 -9.04 6.43
CA SER A 191 8.39 -9.48 5.06
C SER A 191 6.96 -10.00 4.97
N GLY A 192 6.23 -9.57 3.94
CA GLY A 192 4.89 -10.02 3.65
C GLY A 192 4.86 -10.86 2.37
N ARG A 193 3.98 -11.83 2.29
CA ARG A 193 3.59 -12.52 1.04
C ARG A 193 2.45 -11.73 0.40
N ARG A 194 2.44 -11.62 -0.91
CA ARG A 194 1.29 -11.06 -1.62
C ARG A 194 0.18 -12.10 -1.75
N GLY A 195 -1.03 -11.71 -1.39
CA GLY A 195 -2.24 -12.44 -1.70
C GLY A 195 -2.61 -12.34 -3.19
N PRO A 196 -3.61 -13.10 -3.64
CA PRO A 196 -4.05 -13.15 -5.05
C PRO A 196 -4.43 -11.78 -5.62
N SER A 197 -5.09 -10.93 -4.84
CA SER A 197 -5.52 -9.59 -5.24
C SER A 197 -4.57 -8.48 -4.75
N GLY A 198 -3.34 -8.83 -4.32
CA GLY A 198 -2.30 -7.87 -3.96
C GLY A 198 -2.19 -7.51 -2.48
N GLN A 199 -3.06 -8.03 -1.61
CA GLN A 199 -2.98 -7.83 -0.17
C GLN A 199 -1.64 -8.31 0.40
N LEU A 200 -1.14 -7.64 1.43
CA LEU A 200 0.07 -8.07 2.13
C LEU A 200 -0.29 -8.99 3.31
N ILE A 201 0.18 -10.24 3.25
CA ILE A 201 -0.02 -11.25 4.27
C ILE A 201 1.26 -11.38 5.10
N LEU A 202 1.14 -11.18 6.40
CA LEU A 202 2.22 -11.22 7.38
C LEU A 202 2.25 -12.56 8.10
N THR A 203 3.44 -13.02 8.51
CA THR A 203 3.63 -14.28 9.26
C THR A 203 4.21 -14.04 10.66
N ARG A 204 4.44 -12.77 11.06
CA ARG A 204 4.99 -12.40 12.37
C ARG A 204 3.91 -11.83 13.30
N VAL A 205 2.79 -12.51 13.36
CA VAL A 205 1.71 -12.25 14.32
C VAL A 205 1.57 -13.47 15.23
N VAL A 206 1.38 -13.23 16.52
CA VAL A 206 1.22 -14.28 17.52
C VAL A 206 0.02 -13.92 18.39
N VAL A 207 -0.92 -14.85 18.55
CA VAL A 207 -2.10 -14.69 19.39
C VAL A 207 -2.09 -15.82 20.43
N ASP A 208 -1.99 -15.49 21.71
CA ASP A 208 -1.89 -16.47 22.82
C ASP A 208 -0.89 -17.61 22.57
N GLY A 209 0.30 -17.24 22.01
CA GLY A 209 1.34 -18.22 21.65
C GLY A 209 1.17 -18.90 20.29
N VAL A 210 0.05 -18.72 19.62
CA VAL A 210 -0.24 -19.31 18.29
C VAL A 210 0.31 -18.41 17.18
N LYS A 211 1.21 -18.98 16.34
CA LYS A 211 1.66 -18.30 15.11
C LYS A 211 0.47 -18.14 14.16
N THR A 212 0.25 -16.93 13.71
CA THR A 212 -0.95 -16.53 12.98
C THR A 212 -0.56 -15.83 11.69
N SER A 213 -1.13 -16.24 10.57
CA SER A 213 -1.07 -15.50 9.31
C SER A 213 -1.99 -14.30 9.39
N ALA A 214 -1.52 -13.10 9.03
CA ALA A 214 -2.37 -11.92 9.11
C ALA A 214 -2.32 -11.10 7.83
N PHE A 215 -3.44 -10.53 7.40
CA PHE A 215 -3.46 -9.55 6.31
C PHE A 215 -4.00 -8.21 6.82
N ILE A 216 -3.52 -7.14 6.19
CA ILE A 216 -3.83 -5.77 6.62
C ILE A 216 -5.00 -5.25 5.81
N ASP A 217 -6.04 -4.83 6.52
CA ASP A 217 -7.25 -4.24 5.97
C ASP A 217 -7.59 -2.94 6.70
N SER A 218 -7.07 -1.82 6.20
CA SER A 218 -7.36 -0.49 6.77
C SER A 218 -8.78 0.00 6.49
N GLY A 219 -9.52 -0.66 5.60
CA GLY A 219 -10.95 -0.46 5.37
C GLY A 219 -11.84 -1.13 6.40
N ALA A 220 -11.37 -2.20 7.05
CA ALA A 220 -12.07 -2.84 8.15
C ALA A 220 -11.95 -2.04 9.44
N GLN A 221 -13.06 -1.90 10.16
CA GLN A 221 -13.08 -1.21 11.45
C GLN A 221 -12.45 -2.05 12.56
N TYR A 222 -12.75 -3.33 12.60
CA TYR A 222 -12.34 -4.28 13.63
C TYR A 222 -11.45 -5.37 13.07
N SER A 223 -10.57 -5.87 13.93
CA SER A 223 -9.75 -7.03 13.64
C SER A 223 -10.51 -8.31 13.91
N ILE A 224 -10.38 -9.27 12.99
CA ILE A 224 -11.20 -10.48 12.97
C ILE A 224 -10.31 -11.70 12.79
N GLY A 225 -10.35 -12.64 13.74
CA GLY A 225 -9.74 -13.96 13.59
C GLY A 225 -10.68 -14.94 12.89
N ASN A 226 -10.13 -15.93 12.21
CA ASN A 226 -10.94 -17.07 11.77
C ASN A 226 -11.21 -18.05 12.93
N LEU A 227 -12.12 -18.99 12.73
CA LEU A 227 -12.45 -19.98 13.76
C LEU A 227 -11.28 -20.95 14.02
N ALA A 228 -10.40 -21.19 13.04
CA ALA A 228 -9.17 -21.97 13.23
C ALA A 228 -8.25 -21.31 14.26
N LEU A 229 -8.07 -19.96 14.19
CA LEU A 229 -7.33 -19.22 15.19
C LEU A 229 -7.99 -19.31 16.57
N MET A 230 -9.30 -19.10 16.65
CA MET A 230 -10.04 -19.16 17.92
C MET A 230 -9.84 -20.50 18.63
N ARG A 231 -9.95 -21.60 17.87
CA ARG A 231 -9.72 -22.96 18.37
C ARG A 231 -8.27 -23.18 18.81
N ALA A 232 -7.30 -22.83 17.96
CA ALA A 232 -5.88 -23.04 18.22
C ALA A 232 -5.39 -22.25 19.44
N ALA A 233 -5.83 -21.01 19.59
CA ALA A 233 -5.49 -20.14 20.72
C ALA A 233 -6.33 -20.44 21.98
N ARG A 234 -7.29 -21.37 21.91
CA ARG A 234 -8.21 -21.74 23.01
C ARG A 234 -8.95 -20.54 23.58
N ILE A 235 -9.34 -19.62 22.73
CA ILE A 235 -10.11 -18.44 23.12
C ILE A 235 -11.58 -18.86 23.30
N ALA A 236 -12.10 -18.65 24.52
CA ALA A 236 -13.50 -18.94 24.81
C ALA A 236 -14.39 -17.85 24.17
N PRO A 237 -15.53 -18.22 23.55
CA PRO A 237 -16.50 -17.26 23.07
C PRO A 237 -17.11 -16.50 24.27
N ALA A 238 -17.15 -15.18 24.14
CA ALA A 238 -17.81 -14.29 25.11
C ALA A 238 -19.21 -13.85 24.64
N THR A 239 -19.63 -14.29 23.46
CA THR A 239 -20.91 -13.93 22.85
C THR A 239 -22.04 -14.70 23.51
N ASN A 240 -23.14 -14.01 23.82
CA ASN A 240 -24.37 -14.68 24.27
C ASN A 240 -25.00 -15.42 23.07
N PRO A 241 -25.21 -16.76 23.14
CA PRO A 241 -25.82 -17.52 22.06
C PRO A 241 -27.19 -17.01 21.62
N ASP A 242 -27.98 -16.48 22.58
CA ASP A 242 -29.31 -15.97 22.32
C ASP A 242 -29.32 -14.56 21.69
N ARG A 243 -28.17 -13.88 21.66
CA ARG A 243 -27.99 -12.56 21.05
C ARG A 243 -26.67 -12.51 20.29
N PRO A 244 -26.57 -13.17 19.14
CA PRO A 244 -25.33 -13.19 18.37
C PRO A 244 -24.96 -11.78 17.91
N THR A 245 -23.70 -11.43 18.08
CA THR A 245 -23.13 -10.23 17.48
C THR A 245 -23.12 -10.39 15.96
N ARG A 246 -23.54 -9.38 15.23
CA ARG A 246 -23.53 -9.38 13.76
C ARG A 246 -22.59 -8.29 13.26
N MET A 247 -21.90 -8.59 12.19
CA MET A 247 -21.05 -7.66 11.48
C MET A 247 -21.57 -7.50 10.05
N GLU A 248 -21.65 -6.27 9.58
CA GLU A 248 -22.06 -5.95 8.21
C GLU A 248 -20.84 -5.78 7.32
N GLY A 249 -20.86 -6.44 6.16
CA GLY A 249 -19.93 -6.19 5.07
C GLY A 249 -20.51 -5.18 4.07
N ILE A 250 -19.67 -4.58 3.26
CA ILE A 250 -20.10 -3.72 2.14
C ILE A 250 -20.87 -4.55 1.12
N VAL A 251 -20.47 -5.82 0.96
CA VAL A 251 -21.07 -6.83 0.09
C VAL A 251 -21.52 -8.01 0.96
N GLY A 252 -22.63 -8.66 0.60
CA GLY A 252 -23.10 -9.91 1.22
C GLY A 252 -23.80 -9.76 2.56
N GLY A 253 -24.07 -8.53 3.01
CA GLY A 253 -24.89 -8.27 4.19
C GLY A 253 -24.22 -8.65 5.51
N ALA A 254 -25.04 -9.02 6.51
CA ALA A 254 -24.62 -9.25 7.88
C ALA A 254 -24.25 -10.71 8.15
N VAL A 255 -23.09 -10.95 8.76
CA VAL A 255 -22.60 -12.26 9.21
C VAL A 255 -22.60 -12.31 10.74
N ALA A 256 -22.94 -13.46 11.31
CA ALA A 256 -22.78 -13.70 12.73
C ALA A 256 -21.28 -13.83 13.07
N VAL A 257 -20.85 -13.13 14.12
CA VAL A 257 -19.49 -13.20 14.64
C VAL A 257 -19.51 -13.58 16.11
N GLN A 258 -18.47 -14.29 16.54
CA GLN A 258 -18.22 -14.53 17.95
C GLN A 258 -17.29 -13.45 18.49
N THR A 259 -17.44 -13.07 19.75
CA THR A 259 -16.47 -12.20 20.42
C THR A 259 -15.60 -13.05 21.35
N GLY A 260 -14.35 -12.66 21.52
CA GLY A 260 -13.44 -13.34 22.43
C GLY A 260 -12.28 -12.42 22.84
N GLN A 261 -11.58 -12.78 23.89
CA GLN A 261 -10.47 -12.01 24.45
C GLN A 261 -9.18 -12.78 24.26
N ALA A 262 -8.27 -12.30 23.39
CA ALA A 262 -6.88 -12.74 23.41
C ALA A 262 -6.20 -12.19 24.66
N ARG A 263 -5.44 -13.02 25.36
CA ARG A 263 -4.67 -12.63 26.56
C ARG A 263 -3.40 -11.88 26.19
N ASP A 264 -2.80 -12.27 25.08
CA ASP A 264 -1.61 -11.64 24.53
C ASP A 264 -1.65 -11.66 23.00
N LEU A 265 -1.54 -10.48 22.43
CA LEU A 265 -1.42 -10.29 20.98
C LEU A 265 -0.10 -9.62 20.67
N GLY A 266 0.73 -10.29 19.89
CA GLY A 266 2.00 -9.78 19.38
C GLY A 266 1.98 -9.53 17.88
N ILE A 267 2.36 -8.34 17.45
CA ILE A 267 2.50 -7.98 16.03
C ILE A 267 3.93 -7.51 15.79
N ALA A 268 4.64 -8.15 14.87
CA ALA A 268 6.01 -7.80 14.52
C ALA A 268 6.96 -7.75 15.75
N GLY A 269 6.72 -8.62 16.75
CA GLY A 269 7.51 -8.65 17.98
C GLY A 269 7.16 -7.56 19.00
N ARG A 270 6.09 -6.78 18.76
CA ARG A 270 5.56 -5.83 19.74
C ARG A 270 4.36 -6.44 20.45
N ALA A 271 4.39 -6.47 21.78
CA ALA A 271 3.27 -6.95 22.59
C ALA A 271 2.21 -5.85 22.68
N LEU A 272 1.00 -6.18 22.26
CA LEU A 272 -0.18 -5.33 22.38
C LEU A 272 -0.98 -5.65 23.66
N GLY A 273 -0.66 -6.79 24.31
CA GLY A 273 -1.34 -7.26 25.52
C GLY A 273 -2.76 -7.77 25.25
N PRO A 274 -3.61 -7.80 26.29
CA PRO A 274 -4.97 -8.29 26.18
C PRO A 274 -5.76 -7.49 25.13
N THR A 275 -6.38 -8.22 24.20
CA THR A 275 -7.03 -7.61 23.03
C THR A 275 -8.34 -8.29 22.73
N PRO A 276 -9.48 -7.57 22.71
CA PRO A 276 -10.75 -8.12 22.24
C PRO A 276 -10.67 -8.34 20.72
N LEU A 277 -11.18 -9.49 20.27
CA LEU A 277 -11.21 -9.84 18.85
C LEU A 277 -12.61 -10.36 18.48
N LEU A 278 -12.97 -10.17 17.25
CA LEU A 278 -14.09 -10.85 16.61
C LEU A 278 -13.59 -12.13 15.93
N PHE A 279 -14.47 -13.13 15.80
CA PHE A 279 -14.15 -14.39 15.16
C PHE A 279 -15.27 -14.85 14.23
N ALA A 280 -14.92 -15.12 12.98
CA ALA A 280 -15.79 -15.73 11.98
C ALA A 280 -14.96 -16.30 10.82
N ASP A 281 -15.48 -17.32 10.17
CA ASP A 281 -14.91 -17.78 8.90
C ASP A 281 -15.45 -16.92 7.78
N LEU A 282 -14.69 -15.87 7.45
CA LEU A 282 -15.07 -14.87 6.46
C LEU A 282 -14.68 -15.30 5.05
N HIS A 283 -15.43 -14.83 4.06
CA HIS A 283 -15.11 -15.02 2.64
C HIS A 283 -13.68 -14.55 2.29
N ALA A 284 -13.22 -13.45 2.89
CA ALA A 284 -11.86 -12.95 2.69
C ALA A 284 -10.77 -13.96 3.08
N PHE A 285 -10.96 -14.79 4.13
CA PHE A 285 -10.01 -15.84 4.48
C PHE A 285 -9.96 -16.95 3.42
N SER A 286 -11.11 -17.32 2.88
CA SER A 286 -11.17 -18.32 1.79
C SER A 286 -10.46 -17.82 0.53
N MET A 287 -10.67 -16.56 0.15
CA MET A 287 -10.00 -15.94 -1.01
C MET A 287 -8.47 -15.88 -0.88
N LEU A 288 -7.97 -15.82 0.34
CA LEU A 288 -6.53 -15.78 0.64
C LEU A 288 -5.94 -17.18 0.95
N ASN A 289 -6.74 -18.25 0.88
CA ASN A 289 -6.38 -19.62 1.29
C ASN A 289 -5.93 -19.67 2.76
N LEU A 290 -6.63 -18.96 3.63
CA LEU A 290 -6.33 -18.84 5.06
C LEU A 290 -7.43 -19.41 5.96
N ILE A 291 -8.39 -20.17 5.42
CA ILE A 291 -9.55 -20.65 6.17
C ILE A 291 -9.20 -21.73 7.18
N GLU A 292 -8.27 -22.62 6.82
CA GLU A 292 -7.92 -23.80 7.61
C GLU A 292 -6.77 -23.58 8.60
N GLU A 293 -5.97 -22.54 8.40
CA GLU A 293 -4.86 -22.17 9.28
C GLU A 293 -5.22 -20.95 10.17
N PRO A 294 -4.61 -20.82 11.37
CA PRO A 294 -4.82 -19.65 12.21
C PRO A 294 -4.56 -18.35 11.47
N ALA A 295 -5.59 -17.53 11.28
CA ALA A 295 -5.50 -16.31 10.51
C ALA A 295 -6.24 -15.14 11.17
N LEU A 296 -5.75 -13.92 10.91
CA LEU A 296 -6.25 -12.67 11.46
C LEU A 296 -6.30 -11.57 10.38
N LEU A 297 -7.45 -10.93 10.21
CA LEU A 297 -7.58 -9.66 9.55
C LEU A 297 -7.21 -8.56 10.54
N LEU A 298 -6.20 -7.75 10.20
CA LEU A 298 -5.79 -6.59 11.00
C LEU A 298 -6.55 -5.35 10.54
N GLY A 299 -7.53 -4.94 11.32
CA GLY A 299 -8.37 -3.78 11.08
C GLY A 299 -7.83 -2.49 11.69
N GLY A 300 -8.60 -1.41 11.52
CA GLY A 300 -8.25 -0.06 12.00
C GLY A 300 -8.07 0.02 13.51
N ASP A 301 -8.79 -0.79 14.28
CA ASP A 301 -8.68 -0.87 15.75
C ASP A 301 -7.27 -1.24 16.22
N LEU A 302 -6.59 -2.15 15.51
CA LEU A 302 -5.21 -2.54 15.83
C LEU A 302 -4.18 -1.67 15.10
N LEU A 303 -4.43 -1.31 13.84
CA LEU A 303 -3.50 -0.47 13.07
C LEU A 303 -3.30 0.90 13.71
N THR A 304 -4.33 1.49 14.29
CA THR A 304 -4.27 2.78 14.96
C THR A 304 -3.61 2.75 16.34
N ARG A 305 -3.22 1.59 16.84
CA ARG A 305 -2.39 1.46 18.04
C ARG A 305 -0.92 1.76 17.80
N PHE A 306 -0.48 1.76 16.55
CA PHE A 306 0.88 2.14 16.16
C PHE A 306 0.94 3.63 15.82
N ASP A 307 2.08 4.27 16.08
CA ASP A 307 2.29 5.67 15.68
C ASP A 307 2.30 5.81 14.15
N HIS A 308 2.77 4.78 13.45
CA HIS A 308 2.63 4.65 11.99
C HIS A 308 2.71 3.19 11.52
N VAL A 309 2.16 2.94 10.35
CA VAL A 309 2.28 1.67 9.61
C VAL A 309 2.70 1.98 8.17
N ILE A 310 3.72 1.29 7.68
CA ILE A 310 4.25 1.47 6.33
C ILE A 310 4.02 0.18 5.54
N LEU A 311 3.31 0.28 4.42
CA LEU A 311 3.07 -0.83 3.50
C LEU A 311 3.84 -0.56 2.20
N ASP A 312 4.96 -1.25 2.00
CA ASP A 312 5.76 -1.17 0.77
C ASP A 312 5.34 -2.30 -0.17
N TYR A 313 4.36 -2.03 -1.00
CA TYR A 313 3.84 -3.03 -1.93
C TYR A 313 4.88 -3.48 -2.95
N GLY A 314 5.74 -2.58 -3.42
CA GLY A 314 6.79 -2.92 -4.37
C GLY A 314 7.79 -3.95 -3.83
N ARG A 315 8.12 -3.84 -2.55
CA ARG A 315 9.07 -4.72 -1.87
C ARG A 315 8.42 -5.85 -1.07
N GLY A 316 7.09 -5.90 -0.97
CA GLY A 316 6.38 -6.88 -0.15
C GLY A 316 6.78 -6.79 1.33
N ARG A 317 6.87 -5.58 1.87
CA ARG A 317 7.30 -5.35 3.26
C ARG A 317 6.31 -4.47 4.00
N VAL A 318 6.15 -4.75 5.29
CA VAL A 318 5.40 -3.89 6.21
C VAL A 318 6.29 -3.50 7.36
N ALA A 319 6.28 -2.22 7.72
CA ALA A 319 6.95 -1.73 8.91
C ALA A 319 5.93 -1.20 9.90
N PHE A 320 6.11 -1.53 11.16
CA PHE A 320 5.32 -1.04 12.28
C PHE A 320 6.18 -0.15 13.16
N GLY A 321 5.72 1.05 13.41
CA GLY A 321 6.33 2.01 14.30
C GLY A 321 6.15 1.67 15.78
N GLY A 322 6.35 2.64 16.67
CA GLY A 322 6.11 2.50 18.10
C GLY A 322 4.64 2.36 18.44
N LEU A 323 4.33 1.81 19.58
CA LEU A 323 2.96 1.81 20.10
C LEU A 323 2.59 3.20 20.62
N LEU A 324 1.44 3.69 20.23
CA LEU A 324 0.85 4.88 20.83
C LEU A 324 0.45 4.53 22.27
N ARG A 325 0.96 5.31 23.24
CA ARG A 325 0.42 5.27 24.59
C ARG A 325 -0.93 5.98 24.55
N HIS A 326 -1.98 5.24 24.81
CA HIS A 326 -3.27 5.90 25.08
C HIS A 326 -3.11 6.65 26.41
N ALA A 327 -3.28 7.97 26.33
CA ALA A 327 -3.32 8.83 27.52
C ALA A 327 -4.60 8.58 28.32
#